data_9b70820d015716b2ec374a08220e363a
#
_entry.id   9b70820d015716b2ec374a08220e363a
#
_cell.length_a   1.000
_cell.length_b   1.000
_cell.length_c   1.000
_cell.angle_alpha   90.00
_cell.angle_beta   90.00
_cell.angle_gamma   90.00
#
_symmetry.space_group_name_H-M   'P 1'
#
loop_
_entity.id
_entity.type
_entity.pdbx_description
1 polymer ?
#
loop_
_entity_poly.entity_id
_entity_poly.type
_entity_poly.pdbx_seq_one_letter_code
_entity_poly.pdbx_strand_id
1 'polypeptide(L)'
;AIRFVVERNKKSPDADGYFFHALVWAFIISLFFIFVGLFLPDKLIALLGGDAQIVATGKNYTRIFMCFAPFFMWNYICNAFVRNDGNPSIAMSATLFSSLFNIVFDYILMFPLGLSMEGAALATALSPVIGIAICCIHFQSKKSTIRLKPVLPSFRRLLYCCQVGVSSFVGEISSGVITVV
;
A
#
# COMPACT_ATOMS: atom_id res chain seq x y z
N ALA A 1 -8.46 -9.43 3.60
CA ALA A 1 -9.73 -8.90 4.10
C ALA A 1 -10.88 -9.90 3.91
N ILE A 2 -11.12 -10.46 2.70
CA ILE A 2 -12.25 -11.40 2.45
C ILE A 2 -12.21 -12.60 3.39
N ARG A 3 -11.05 -13.26 3.56
CA ARG A 3 -10.90 -14.39 4.48
C ARG A 3 -11.16 -14.01 5.93
N PHE A 4 -10.78 -12.82 6.34
CA PHE A 4 -11.11 -12.29 7.67
C PHE A 4 -12.63 -12.28 7.90
N VAL A 5 -13.42 -11.78 6.93
CA VAL A 5 -14.89 -11.75 7.03
C VAL A 5 -15.46 -13.16 7.10
N VAL A 6 -14.98 -14.07 6.26
CA VAL A 6 -15.45 -15.47 6.25
C VAL A 6 -15.21 -16.16 7.58
N GLU A 7 -14.00 -16.06 8.12
CA GLU A 7 -13.64 -16.68 9.39
C GLU A 7 -14.33 -16.01 10.58
N ARG A 8 -14.50 -14.69 10.54
CA ARG A 8 -15.28 -13.94 11.53
C ARG A 8 -16.74 -14.41 11.57
N ASN A 9 -17.37 -14.57 10.41
CA ASN A 9 -18.76 -15.06 10.33
C ASN A 9 -18.91 -16.48 10.88
N LYS A 10 -17.85 -17.31 10.77
CA LYS A 10 -17.79 -18.64 11.39
C LYS A 10 -17.43 -18.61 12.88
N LYS A 11 -17.24 -17.43 13.48
CA LYS A 11 -16.76 -17.24 14.87
C LYS A 11 -15.44 -18.00 15.15
N SER A 12 -14.59 -18.16 14.13
CA SER A 12 -13.30 -18.82 14.26
C SER A 12 -12.31 -17.92 15.00
N PRO A 13 -11.53 -18.45 15.96
CA PRO A 13 -10.46 -17.71 16.63
C PRO A 13 -9.33 -17.28 15.68
N ASP A 14 -9.26 -17.87 14.49
CA ASP A 14 -8.26 -17.55 13.46
C ASP A 14 -8.50 -16.21 12.77
N ALA A 15 -9.72 -15.67 12.81
CA ALA A 15 -10.07 -14.42 12.16
C ALA A 15 -9.16 -13.25 12.59
N ASP A 16 -8.89 -13.16 13.89
CA ASP A 16 -8.08 -12.06 14.48
C ASP A 16 -6.63 -12.04 13.98
N GLY A 17 -6.09 -13.19 13.57
CA GLY A 17 -4.71 -13.30 13.08
C GLY A 17 -4.49 -12.87 11.63
N TYR A 18 -5.52 -12.79 10.80
CA TYR A 18 -5.36 -12.50 9.38
C TYR A 18 -4.86 -11.08 9.09
N PHE A 19 -5.24 -10.11 9.91
CA PHE A 19 -4.79 -8.72 9.73
C PHE A 19 -3.29 -8.60 9.99
N PHE A 20 -2.83 -9.06 11.15
CA PHE A 20 -1.41 -9.04 11.49
C PHE A 20 -0.55 -9.84 10.49
N HIS A 21 -1.03 -11.01 10.10
CA HIS A 21 -0.39 -11.86 9.10
C HIS A 21 -0.24 -11.15 7.74
N ALA A 22 -1.28 -10.42 7.29
CA ALA A 22 -1.22 -9.65 6.06
C ALA A 22 -0.19 -8.52 6.14
N LEU A 23 -0.11 -7.80 7.27
CA LEU A 23 0.86 -6.72 7.47
C LEU A 23 2.30 -7.23 7.46
N VAL A 24 2.55 -8.38 8.12
CA VAL A 24 3.89 -8.99 8.17
C VAL A 24 4.35 -9.44 6.79
N TRP A 25 3.49 -10.15 6.03
CA TRP A 25 3.85 -10.57 4.69
C TRP A 25 4.02 -9.41 3.72
N ALA A 26 3.19 -8.37 3.83
CA ALA A 26 3.39 -7.15 3.05
C ALA A 26 4.73 -6.49 3.36
N PHE A 27 5.13 -6.44 4.63
CA PHE A 27 6.44 -5.93 5.02
C PHE A 27 7.59 -6.77 4.43
N ILE A 28 7.52 -8.09 4.53
CA ILE A 28 8.54 -8.99 3.95
C ILE A 28 8.66 -8.79 2.44
N ILE A 29 7.53 -8.72 1.73
CA ILE A 29 7.51 -8.50 0.28
C ILE A 29 8.05 -7.10 -0.07
N SER A 30 7.70 -6.09 0.73
CA SER A 30 8.16 -4.71 0.48
C SER A 30 9.67 -4.55 0.62
N LEU A 31 10.36 -5.39 1.42
CA LEU A 31 11.82 -5.40 1.48
C LEU A 31 12.47 -5.71 0.13
N PHE A 32 11.83 -6.56 -0.68
CA PHE A 32 12.29 -6.80 -2.05
C PHE A 32 12.19 -5.53 -2.90
N PHE A 33 11.08 -4.79 -2.81
CA PHE A 33 10.91 -3.53 -3.55
C PHE A 33 11.88 -2.45 -3.07
N ILE A 34 12.13 -2.36 -1.77
CA ILE A 34 13.15 -1.45 -1.22
C ILE A 34 14.53 -1.80 -1.78
N PHE A 35 14.89 -3.08 -1.78
CA PHE A 35 16.17 -3.53 -2.35
C PHE A 35 16.30 -3.15 -3.83
N VAL A 36 15.28 -3.42 -4.63
CA VAL A 36 15.27 -3.04 -6.06
C VAL A 36 15.37 -1.53 -6.24
N GLY A 37 14.63 -0.74 -5.45
CA GLY A 37 14.64 0.72 -5.52
C GLY A 37 15.98 1.34 -5.12
N LEU A 38 16.69 0.75 -4.17
CA LEU A 38 17.99 1.25 -3.73
C LEU A 38 19.14 0.88 -4.68
N PHE A 39 19.16 -0.36 -5.14
CA PHE A 39 20.31 -0.91 -5.89
C PHE A 39 20.12 -0.93 -7.40
N LEU A 40 18.88 -0.99 -7.91
CA LEU A 40 18.57 -1.21 -9.31
C LEU A 40 17.58 -0.20 -9.92
N PRO A 41 17.52 1.08 -9.47
CA PRO A 41 16.52 2.04 -9.97
C PRO A 41 16.67 2.27 -11.48
N ASP A 42 17.90 2.37 -11.96
CA ASP A 42 18.23 2.63 -13.36
C ASP A 42 17.73 1.50 -14.28
N LYS A 43 17.96 0.25 -13.85
CA LYS A 43 17.49 -0.93 -14.59
C LYS A 43 15.97 -1.06 -14.59
N LEU A 44 15.33 -0.69 -13.47
CA LEU A 44 13.88 -0.71 -13.37
C LEU A 44 13.24 0.29 -14.33
N ILE A 45 13.75 1.53 -14.38
CA ILE A 45 13.24 2.57 -15.28
C ILE A 45 13.47 2.17 -16.74
N ALA A 46 14.65 1.66 -17.07
CA ALA A 46 14.97 1.18 -18.42
C ALA A 46 14.07 0.00 -18.84
N LEU A 47 13.77 -0.92 -17.93
CA LEU A 47 12.84 -2.04 -18.18
C LEU A 47 11.41 -1.56 -18.47
N LEU A 48 11.00 -0.44 -17.86
CA LEU A 48 9.70 0.19 -18.09
C LEU A 48 9.67 1.07 -19.36
N GLY A 49 10.76 1.08 -20.14
CA GLY A 49 10.83 1.81 -21.41
C GLY A 49 11.40 3.22 -21.30
N GLY A 50 11.97 3.61 -20.15
CA GLY A 50 12.62 4.90 -19.98
C GLY A 50 13.91 5.01 -20.77
N ASP A 51 14.08 6.11 -21.51
CA ASP A 51 15.33 6.46 -22.17
C ASP A 51 16.39 6.97 -21.17
N ALA A 52 17.60 7.25 -21.64
CA ALA A 52 18.70 7.69 -20.78
C ALA A 52 18.39 9.00 -20.01
N GLN A 53 17.59 9.89 -20.60
CA GLN A 53 17.20 11.15 -19.97
C GLN A 53 16.17 10.92 -18.87
N ILE A 54 15.19 10.06 -19.12
CA ILE A 54 14.17 9.65 -18.13
C ILE A 54 14.82 8.90 -16.96
N VAL A 55 15.79 8.01 -17.24
CA VAL A 55 16.55 7.29 -16.21
C VAL A 55 17.29 8.28 -15.31
N ALA A 56 18.00 9.25 -15.89
CA ALA A 56 18.78 10.23 -15.12
C ALA A 56 17.88 11.09 -14.20
N THR A 57 16.73 11.52 -14.71
CA THR A 57 15.81 12.40 -13.95
C THR A 57 14.94 11.62 -12.95
N GLY A 58 14.51 10.41 -13.32
CA GLY A 58 13.58 9.59 -12.53
C GLY A 58 14.23 8.74 -11.44
N LYS A 59 15.56 8.65 -11.42
CA LYS A 59 16.30 7.78 -10.49
C LYS A 59 15.98 8.06 -9.02
N ASN A 60 16.08 9.32 -8.60
CA ASN A 60 15.79 9.71 -7.21
C ASN A 60 14.32 9.56 -6.87
N TYR A 61 13.43 9.90 -7.80
CA TYR A 61 12.00 9.66 -7.68
C TYR A 61 11.70 8.19 -7.38
N THR A 62 12.23 7.29 -8.22
CA THR A 62 12.04 5.84 -8.08
C THR A 62 12.59 5.30 -6.77
N ARG A 63 13.75 5.79 -6.33
CA ARG A 63 14.33 5.42 -5.02
C ARG A 63 13.41 5.79 -3.87
N ILE A 64 12.96 7.04 -3.82
CA ILE A 64 12.06 7.53 -2.77
C ILE A 64 10.78 6.70 -2.77
N PHE A 65 10.14 6.56 -3.93
CA PHE A 65 8.89 5.82 -4.07
C PHE A 65 9.01 4.37 -3.60
N MET A 66 10.07 3.66 -4.01
CA MET A 66 10.29 2.26 -3.63
C MET A 66 10.66 2.08 -2.14
N CYS A 67 11.35 3.03 -1.54
CA CYS A 67 11.63 3.00 -0.10
C CYS A 67 10.35 3.07 0.75
N PHE A 68 9.30 3.73 0.24
CA PHE A 68 8.01 3.82 0.91
C PHE A 68 7.03 2.69 0.53
N ALA A 69 7.48 1.68 -0.22
CA ALA A 69 6.65 0.52 -0.59
C ALA A 69 5.89 -0.13 0.60
N PRO A 70 6.46 -0.30 1.80
CA PRO A 70 5.73 -0.83 2.95
C PRO A 70 4.48 -0.03 3.27
N PHE A 71 4.56 1.31 3.24
CA PHE A 71 3.44 2.18 3.57
C PHE A 71 2.33 2.10 2.52
N PHE A 72 2.67 1.98 1.24
CA PHE A 72 1.69 1.74 0.18
C PHE A 72 0.94 0.43 0.42
N MET A 73 1.67 -0.67 0.65
CA MET A 73 1.07 -1.98 0.90
C MET A 73 0.20 -1.98 2.17
N TRP A 74 0.68 -1.38 3.25
CA TRP A 74 -0.06 -1.29 4.50
C TRP A 74 -1.31 -0.44 4.36
N ASN A 75 -1.26 0.68 3.61
CA ASN A 75 -2.42 1.51 3.34
C ASN A 75 -3.52 0.72 2.61
N TYR A 76 -3.17 -0.05 1.58
CA TYR A 76 -4.12 -0.94 0.88
C TYR A 76 -4.74 -1.97 1.82
N ILE A 77 -3.93 -2.61 2.66
CA ILE A 77 -4.40 -3.59 3.63
C ILE A 77 -5.34 -2.93 4.64
N CYS A 78 -4.93 -1.83 5.28
CA CYS A 78 -5.74 -1.12 6.27
C CYS A 78 -7.10 -0.69 5.68
N ASN A 79 -7.10 -0.07 4.50
CA ASN A 79 -8.34 0.33 3.81
C ASN A 79 -9.25 -0.86 3.51
N ALA A 80 -8.68 -1.97 3.01
CA ALA A 80 -9.45 -3.16 2.72
C ALA A 80 -10.06 -3.79 3.99
N PHE A 81 -9.33 -3.81 5.09
CA PHE A 81 -9.83 -4.36 6.34
C PHE A 81 -10.89 -3.46 6.97
N VAL A 82 -10.68 -2.14 7.04
CA VAL A 82 -11.66 -1.17 7.58
C VAL A 82 -12.97 -1.24 6.78
N ARG A 83 -12.89 -1.31 5.44
CA ARG A 83 -14.07 -1.46 4.57
C ARG A 83 -14.84 -2.74 4.86
N ASN A 84 -14.13 -3.85 5.05
CA ASN A 84 -14.75 -5.15 5.34
C ASN A 84 -15.18 -5.30 6.80
N ASP A 85 -14.72 -4.44 7.69
CA ASP A 85 -15.16 -4.38 9.10
C ASP A 85 -16.43 -3.55 9.30
N GLY A 86 -17.09 -3.17 8.21
CA GLY A 86 -18.38 -2.49 8.23
C GLY A 86 -18.30 -0.96 8.30
N ASN A 87 -17.12 -0.37 8.07
CA ASN A 87 -16.94 1.08 8.05
C ASN A 87 -16.35 1.59 6.72
N PRO A 88 -17.07 1.42 5.60
CA PRO A 88 -16.62 1.89 4.30
C PRO A 88 -16.43 3.42 4.25
N SER A 89 -17.20 4.18 5.04
CA SER A 89 -17.09 5.63 5.10
C SER A 89 -15.71 6.08 5.61
N ILE A 90 -15.15 5.41 6.61
CA ILE A 90 -13.80 5.73 7.12
C ILE A 90 -12.74 5.37 6.06
N ALA A 91 -12.88 4.23 5.39
CA ALA A 91 -11.97 3.86 4.31
C ALA A 91 -12.02 4.86 3.14
N MET A 92 -13.22 5.35 2.76
CA MET A 92 -13.36 6.40 1.77
C MET A 92 -12.74 7.71 2.24
N SER A 93 -12.97 8.12 3.47
CA SER A 93 -12.35 9.32 4.05
C SER A 93 -10.84 9.21 4.05
N ALA A 94 -10.28 8.06 4.42
CA ALA A 94 -8.84 7.82 4.39
C ALA A 94 -8.27 8.03 2.97
N THR A 95 -8.94 7.51 1.95
CA THR A 95 -8.53 7.70 0.56
C THR A 95 -8.63 9.17 0.12
N LEU A 96 -9.75 9.83 0.41
CA LEU A 96 -9.98 11.23 0.04
C LEU A 96 -8.97 12.18 0.70
N PHE A 97 -8.77 12.06 2.01
CA PHE A 97 -7.81 12.91 2.72
C PHE A 97 -6.36 12.62 2.31
N SER A 98 -6.01 11.37 2.05
CA SER A 98 -4.70 10.98 1.53
C SER A 98 -4.45 11.62 0.16
N SER A 99 -5.44 11.60 -0.74
CA SER A 99 -5.34 12.23 -2.07
C SER A 99 -5.28 13.75 -1.98
N LEU A 100 -6.08 14.36 -1.11
CA LEU A 100 -6.05 15.82 -0.91
C LEU A 100 -4.71 16.26 -0.33
N PHE A 101 -4.18 15.51 0.65
CA PHE A 101 -2.85 15.73 1.19
C PHE A 101 -1.78 15.65 0.09
N ASN A 102 -1.86 14.64 -0.77
CA ASN A 102 -0.92 14.51 -1.89
C ASN A 102 -0.92 15.78 -2.77
N ILE A 103 -2.08 16.24 -3.23
CA ILE A 103 -2.20 17.43 -4.10
C ILE A 103 -1.61 18.67 -3.43
N VAL A 104 -1.94 18.90 -2.15
CA VAL A 104 -1.45 20.07 -1.41
C VAL A 104 0.05 20.01 -1.19
N PHE A 105 0.56 18.83 -0.80
CA PHE A 105 1.98 18.66 -0.53
C PHE A 105 2.83 18.59 -1.81
N ASP A 106 2.29 18.08 -2.91
CA ASP A 106 2.94 18.20 -4.23
C ASP A 106 3.22 19.67 -4.55
N TYR A 107 2.21 20.53 -4.41
CA TYR A 107 2.38 21.95 -4.65
C TYR A 107 3.42 22.58 -3.72
N ILE A 108 3.32 22.30 -2.40
CA ILE A 108 4.22 22.90 -1.40
C ILE A 108 5.66 22.44 -1.59
N LEU A 109 5.89 21.16 -1.83
CA LEU A 109 7.25 20.61 -1.95
C LEU A 109 7.90 20.95 -3.28
N MET A 110 7.11 20.99 -4.37
CA MET A 110 7.66 21.28 -5.69
C MET A 110 7.97 22.78 -5.88
N PHE A 111 7.09 23.69 -5.47
CA PHE A 111 7.22 25.12 -5.78
C PHE A 111 7.86 25.93 -4.64
N PRO A 112 7.27 26.09 -3.45
CA PRO A 112 7.88 26.87 -2.39
C PRO A 112 9.22 26.34 -1.89
N LEU A 113 9.38 25.00 -1.80
CA LEU A 113 10.61 24.35 -1.33
C LEU A 113 11.59 24.02 -2.46
N GLY A 114 11.19 24.14 -3.72
CA GLY A 114 12.05 23.95 -4.88
C GLY A 114 12.57 22.53 -5.08
N LEU A 115 11.94 21.53 -4.45
CA LEU A 115 12.38 20.12 -4.54
C LEU A 115 12.03 19.44 -5.87
N SER A 116 11.32 20.15 -6.77
CA SER A 116 10.98 19.65 -8.12
C SER A 116 10.43 18.20 -8.09
N MET A 117 10.99 17.27 -8.88
CA MET A 117 10.57 15.87 -8.96
C MET A 117 10.70 15.10 -7.64
N GLU A 118 11.71 15.41 -6.82
CA GLU A 118 11.89 14.76 -5.52
C GLU A 118 10.79 15.16 -4.54
N GLY A 119 10.32 16.41 -4.63
CA GLY A 119 9.17 16.89 -3.84
C GLY A 119 7.90 16.11 -4.16
N ALA A 120 7.61 15.90 -5.45
CA ALA A 120 6.48 15.08 -5.88
C ALA A 120 6.58 13.63 -5.38
N ALA A 121 7.79 13.04 -5.46
CA ALA A 121 8.03 11.71 -4.93
C ALA A 121 7.74 11.63 -3.43
N LEU A 122 8.18 12.61 -2.64
CA LEU A 122 7.96 12.67 -1.19
C LEU A 122 6.48 12.86 -0.84
N ALA A 123 5.76 13.76 -1.51
CA ALA A 123 4.33 13.95 -1.28
C ALA A 123 3.54 12.67 -1.55
N THR A 124 3.84 12.02 -2.68
CA THR A 124 3.22 10.74 -3.05
C THR A 124 3.56 9.64 -2.04
N ALA A 125 4.81 9.57 -1.59
CA ALA A 125 5.28 8.58 -0.64
C ALA A 125 4.69 8.78 0.77
N LEU A 126 4.40 10.02 1.17
CA LEU A 126 3.80 10.34 2.47
C LEU A 126 2.28 10.17 2.50
N SER A 127 1.60 10.28 1.35
CA SER A 127 0.13 10.15 1.26
C SER A 127 -0.41 8.88 1.92
N PRO A 128 0.16 7.66 1.71
CA PRO A 128 -0.31 6.45 2.36
C PRO A 128 -0.22 6.49 3.88
N VAL A 129 0.73 7.24 4.43
CA VAL A 129 0.88 7.39 5.89
C VAL A 129 -0.33 8.10 6.48
N ILE A 130 -0.85 9.13 5.80
CA ILE A 130 -2.08 9.83 6.20
C ILE A 130 -3.28 8.88 6.12
N GLY A 131 -3.39 8.09 5.05
CA GLY A 131 -4.43 7.07 4.91
C GLY A 131 -4.42 6.05 6.05
N ILE A 132 -3.23 5.54 6.40
CA ILE A 132 -3.05 4.62 7.54
C ILE A 132 -3.44 5.29 8.85
N ALA A 133 -3.03 6.55 9.10
CA ALA A 133 -3.36 7.28 10.31
C ALA A 133 -4.88 7.40 10.51
N ILE A 134 -5.63 7.69 9.43
CA ILE A 134 -7.10 7.74 9.47
C ILE A 134 -7.70 6.36 9.74
N CYS A 135 -7.17 5.30 9.11
CA CYS A 135 -7.60 3.92 9.38
C CYS A 135 -7.33 3.52 10.84
N CYS A 136 -6.25 4.01 11.46
CA CYS A 136 -5.94 3.77 12.86
C CYS A 136 -7.00 4.33 13.81
N ILE A 137 -7.70 5.39 13.45
CA ILE A 137 -8.84 5.92 14.21
C ILE A 137 -9.94 4.86 14.32
N HIS A 138 -10.20 4.14 13.23
CA HIS A 138 -11.15 3.02 13.25
C HIS A 138 -10.67 1.88 14.15
N PHE A 139 -9.40 1.50 14.07
CA PHE A 139 -8.86 0.39 14.88
C PHE A 139 -8.90 0.67 16.38
N GLN A 140 -8.82 1.95 16.78
CA GLN A 140 -8.96 2.37 18.18
C GLN A 140 -10.44 2.50 18.63
N SER A 141 -11.38 2.50 17.68
CA SER A 141 -12.81 2.62 17.99
C SER A 141 -13.34 1.33 18.62
N LYS A 142 -14.26 1.46 19.57
CA LYS A 142 -15.00 0.33 20.17
C LYS A 142 -15.84 -0.46 19.15
N LYS A 143 -16.08 0.12 17.97
CA LYS A 143 -16.84 -0.52 16.87
C LYS A 143 -15.98 -1.44 16.02
N SER A 144 -14.64 -1.36 16.15
CA SER A 144 -13.74 -2.24 15.41
C SER A 144 -13.78 -3.65 15.95
N THR A 145 -13.94 -4.62 15.04
CA THR A 145 -13.81 -6.04 15.36
C THR A 145 -12.42 -6.58 15.04
N ILE A 146 -11.55 -5.73 14.44
CA ILE A 146 -10.18 -6.09 14.08
C ILE A 146 -9.30 -5.99 15.31
N ARG A 147 -8.64 -7.09 15.65
CA ARG A 147 -7.67 -7.14 16.74
C ARG A 147 -6.28 -7.48 16.21
N LEU A 148 -5.28 -6.72 16.67
CA LEU A 148 -3.88 -7.02 16.40
C LEU A 148 -3.43 -8.16 17.31
N LYS A 149 -3.60 -9.40 16.85
CA LYS A 149 -3.02 -10.56 17.53
C LYS A 149 -1.73 -10.95 16.80
N PRO A 150 -0.57 -10.92 17.47
CA PRO A 150 0.67 -11.40 16.90
C PRO A 150 0.56 -12.89 16.62
N VAL A 151 0.59 -13.27 15.36
CA VAL A 151 0.55 -14.66 14.89
C VAL A 151 1.77 -14.88 14.01
N LEU A 152 2.46 -16.00 14.22
CA LEU A 152 3.61 -16.36 13.39
C LEU A 152 3.21 -16.43 11.91
N PRO A 153 4.02 -15.88 11.00
CA PRO A 153 3.76 -15.92 9.58
C PRO A 153 3.72 -17.36 9.08
N SER A 154 2.59 -17.78 8.50
CA SER A 154 2.39 -19.10 7.95
C SER A 154 2.24 -19.02 6.43
N PHE A 155 3.08 -19.72 5.70
CA PHE A 155 3.04 -19.78 4.24
C PHE A 155 1.73 -20.38 3.71
N ARG A 156 1.16 -21.34 4.43
CA ARG A 156 -0.13 -21.96 4.08
C ARG A 156 -1.28 -20.94 4.11
N ARG A 157 -1.31 -20.05 5.13
CA ARG A 157 -2.31 -18.97 5.20
C ARG A 157 -2.11 -17.96 4.09
N LEU A 158 -0.86 -17.66 3.72
CA LEU A 158 -0.55 -16.78 2.59
C LEU A 158 -1.12 -17.35 1.30
N LEU A 159 -0.87 -18.63 0.98
CA LEU A 159 -1.40 -19.27 -0.23
C LEU A 159 -2.93 -19.21 -0.32
N TYR A 160 -3.64 -19.43 0.79
CA TYR A 160 -5.10 -19.29 0.83
C TYR A 160 -5.55 -17.85 0.57
N CYS A 161 -4.82 -16.85 1.05
CA CYS A 161 -5.12 -15.46 0.76
C CYS A 161 -4.85 -15.12 -0.71
N CYS A 162 -3.76 -15.65 -1.28
CA CYS A 162 -3.42 -15.47 -2.70
C CYS A 162 -4.47 -16.07 -3.63
N GLN A 163 -5.00 -17.24 -3.33
CA GLN A 163 -6.06 -17.87 -4.14
C GLN A 163 -7.29 -16.96 -4.29
N VAL A 164 -7.69 -16.28 -3.21
CA VAL A 164 -8.81 -15.33 -3.26
C VAL A 164 -8.43 -14.03 -3.95
N GLY A 165 -7.14 -13.66 -3.94
CA GLY A 165 -6.62 -12.44 -4.55
C GLY A 165 -6.33 -12.54 -6.05
N VAL A 166 -6.33 -13.74 -6.64
CA VAL A 166 -5.98 -13.92 -8.07
C VAL A 166 -6.84 -13.09 -9.00
N SER A 167 -8.14 -13.00 -8.76
CA SER A 167 -9.06 -12.21 -9.60
C SER A 167 -8.72 -10.70 -9.56
N SER A 168 -8.41 -10.18 -8.38
CA SER A 168 -7.98 -8.78 -8.23
C SER A 168 -6.62 -8.53 -8.88
N PHE A 169 -5.69 -9.48 -8.75
CA PHE A 169 -4.37 -9.41 -9.36
C PHE A 169 -4.44 -9.36 -10.89
N VAL A 170 -5.28 -10.20 -11.50
CA VAL A 170 -5.51 -10.18 -12.95
C VAL A 170 -6.12 -8.84 -13.39
N GLY A 171 -7.06 -8.29 -12.62
CA GLY A 171 -7.64 -6.97 -12.88
C GLY A 171 -6.60 -5.85 -12.85
N GLU A 172 -5.71 -5.82 -11.86
CA GLU A 172 -4.65 -4.82 -11.75
C GLU A 172 -3.62 -4.95 -12.88
N ILE A 173 -3.21 -6.17 -13.26
CA ILE A 173 -2.33 -6.39 -14.41
C ILE A 173 -2.99 -5.88 -15.69
N SER A 174 -4.27 -6.22 -15.91
CA SER A 174 -4.99 -5.76 -17.11
C SER A 174 -5.04 -4.24 -17.18
N SER A 175 -5.32 -3.59 -16.06
CA SER A 175 -5.32 -2.12 -15.94
C SER A 175 -3.94 -1.53 -16.23
N GLY A 176 -2.88 -2.14 -15.69
CA GLY A 176 -1.50 -1.73 -15.93
C GLY A 176 -1.10 -1.86 -17.40
N VAL A 177 -1.45 -2.97 -18.05
CA VAL A 177 -1.16 -3.18 -19.49
C VAL A 177 -1.87 -2.13 -20.35
N ILE A 178 -3.15 -1.84 -20.06
CA ILE A 178 -3.92 -0.81 -20.80
C ILE A 178 -3.28 0.59 -20.63
N THR A 179 -2.68 0.86 -19.48
CA THR A 179 -2.05 2.17 -19.22
C THR A 179 -0.73 2.34 -19.97
N VAL A 180 -0.03 1.25 -20.28
CA VAL A 180 1.28 1.28 -20.96
C VAL A 180 1.14 1.22 -22.49
N VAL A 181 0.03 0.70 -23.01
CA VAL A 181 -0.30 0.63 -24.46
C VAL A 181 -0.99 1.92 -24.90
#